data_8f1ee2d69924719573ca09ba6fb75622
#
_entry.id   8f1ee2d69924719573ca09ba6fb75622
#
_cell.length_a   1.000
_cell.length_b   1.000
_cell.length_c   1.000
_cell.angle_alpha   90.00
_cell.angle_beta   90.00
_cell.angle_gamma   90.00
#
_symmetry.space_group_name_H-M   'P 1'
#
loop_
_entity.id
_entity.type
_entity.pdbx_description
1 polymer ?
#
loop_
_entity_poly.entity_id
_entity_poly.type
_entity_poly.pdbx_seq_one_letter_code
_entity_poly.pdbx_strand_id
1 'polypeptide(L)'
;MAGANVPETGMPRNIGLFPRAVDPSAQERVKNFGNFLATGTIGSASSPFAPGGGDNQMQKDMTMWMSRKRLDDRIYLLKKIDGLKRSFDEGASDSLGRLQQQAVDMIMGGITEAFDLSKEDPRTLARYDTAPLVHPNSISKAWNNHRNYRDHGQTLGKLMLLARRLCERGAGFVTVTTNFVWDFHHDKNNAGVAEGMEYVGAPFDHAVSAFLEDVHQRGLSENILLVCCGEMGRTPKLQPNGGRNHWGRLAPLMLAGGGLKMGQVIGESTGDAGEPASGAVTNENLIGTIMHTLLDVGQVRLMEELPRDVHNLVTTTSPIRQLV
;
A
#
# COMPACT_ATOMS: atom_id res chain seq x y z
N MET A 1 -17.79 -3.28 -4.38
CA MET A 1 -16.93 -2.20 -3.85
C MET A 1 -15.45 -2.46 -4.10
N ALA A 2 -14.93 -3.65 -3.88
CA ALA A 2 -13.57 -3.97 -4.27
C ALA A 2 -13.40 -3.83 -5.79
N GLY A 3 -12.39 -3.12 -6.23
CA GLY A 3 -12.04 -2.94 -7.65
C GLY A 3 -12.82 -1.87 -8.44
N ALA A 4 -13.77 -1.19 -7.82
CA ALA A 4 -14.43 -0.05 -8.48
C ALA A 4 -13.66 1.25 -8.20
N ASN A 5 -13.66 2.18 -9.17
CA ASN A 5 -13.21 3.54 -8.92
C ASN A 5 -14.26 4.33 -8.12
N VAL A 6 -13.83 5.43 -7.51
CA VAL A 6 -14.75 6.42 -6.93
C VAL A 6 -15.51 7.09 -8.08
N PRO A 7 -16.84 7.01 -8.15
CA PRO A 7 -17.59 7.44 -9.32
C PRO A 7 -17.39 8.91 -9.67
N GLU A 8 -17.26 9.77 -8.66
CA GLU A 8 -17.17 11.22 -8.83
C GLU A 8 -15.80 11.67 -9.33
N THR A 9 -14.73 10.94 -8.99
CA THR A 9 -13.36 11.34 -9.28
C THR A 9 -12.62 10.39 -10.22
N GLY A 10 -13.13 9.18 -10.44
CA GLY A 10 -12.40 8.12 -11.13
C GLY A 10 -11.22 7.54 -10.33
N MET A 11 -11.02 7.95 -9.05
CA MET A 11 -9.92 7.47 -8.21
C MET A 11 -10.04 5.97 -7.95
N PRO A 12 -8.99 5.17 -8.21
CA PRO A 12 -8.99 3.77 -7.82
C PRO A 12 -9.16 3.63 -6.30
N ARG A 13 -10.07 2.78 -5.87
CA ARG A 13 -10.30 2.55 -4.43
C ARG A 13 -9.16 1.80 -3.77
N ASN A 14 -8.42 1.00 -4.52
CA ASN A 14 -7.33 0.17 -4.03
C ASN A 14 -6.07 0.40 -4.87
N ILE A 15 -4.99 0.84 -4.24
CA ILE A 15 -3.75 1.24 -4.92
C ILE A 15 -2.56 0.57 -4.24
N GLY A 16 -1.68 -0.05 -5.04
CA GLY A 16 -0.40 -0.61 -4.58
C GLY A 16 0.76 0.25 -5.04
N LEU A 17 1.47 0.88 -4.13
CA LEU A 17 2.65 1.70 -4.41
C LEU A 17 3.93 0.93 -4.16
N PHE A 18 4.81 0.94 -5.15
CA PHE A 18 6.15 0.35 -5.13
C PHE A 18 7.18 1.43 -5.51
N PRO A 19 8.48 1.24 -5.25
CA PRO A 19 9.50 2.26 -5.55
C PRO A 19 9.42 2.86 -6.97
N ARG A 20 9.09 2.06 -7.98
CA ARG A 20 8.91 2.53 -9.36
C ARG A 20 7.74 3.47 -9.58
N ALA A 21 6.83 3.60 -8.64
CA ALA A 21 5.77 4.61 -8.74
C ALA A 21 6.32 6.04 -8.65
N VAL A 22 7.48 6.23 -8.03
CA VAL A 22 8.09 7.55 -7.82
C VAL A 22 9.53 7.66 -8.36
N ASP A 23 10.15 6.55 -8.74
CA ASP A 23 11.49 6.52 -9.33
C ASP A 23 11.59 5.41 -10.40
N PRO A 24 11.68 5.74 -11.70
CA PRO A 24 11.75 4.75 -12.78
C PRO A 24 13.03 3.91 -12.74
N SER A 25 14.10 4.40 -12.10
CA SER A 25 15.36 3.69 -11.95
C SER A 25 15.36 2.63 -10.83
N ALA A 26 14.34 2.64 -9.97
CA ALA A 26 14.21 1.67 -8.89
C ALA A 26 14.00 0.25 -9.40
N GLN A 27 14.32 -0.72 -8.56
CA GLN A 27 14.14 -2.14 -8.88
C GLN A 27 12.66 -2.46 -9.12
N GLU A 28 12.41 -3.42 -9.98
CA GLU A 28 11.07 -3.98 -10.10
C GLU A 28 10.63 -4.63 -8.80
N ARG A 29 9.31 -4.62 -8.56
CA ARG A 29 8.75 -5.35 -7.42
C ARG A 29 9.15 -6.82 -7.46
N VAL A 30 9.56 -7.34 -6.33
CA VAL A 30 9.87 -8.76 -6.18
C VAL A 30 8.57 -9.57 -6.23
N LYS A 31 8.55 -10.64 -7.02
CA LYS A 31 7.38 -11.50 -7.22
C LYS A 31 7.54 -12.90 -6.60
N ASN A 32 8.78 -13.27 -6.23
CA ASN A 32 9.11 -14.65 -5.84
C ASN A 32 8.59 -15.05 -4.45
N PHE A 33 8.21 -14.09 -3.60
CA PHE A 33 7.81 -14.33 -2.21
C PHE A 33 6.39 -13.86 -1.91
N GLY A 34 5.59 -13.70 -2.91
CA GLY A 34 4.20 -13.33 -2.82
C GLY A 34 3.80 -12.27 -3.85
N ASN A 35 2.53 -12.24 -4.17
CA ASN A 35 1.95 -11.24 -5.04
C ASN A 35 1.09 -10.30 -4.21
N PHE A 36 1.65 -9.14 -3.80
CA PHE A 36 0.93 -8.11 -3.03
C PHE A 36 -0.23 -7.44 -3.79
N LEU A 37 -0.41 -7.78 -5.07
CA LEU A 37 -1.56 -7.36 -5.87
C LEU A 37 -2.54 -8.53 -6.11
N ALA A 38 -2.35 -9.66 -5.44
CA ALA A 38 -3.25 -10.79 -5.57
C ALA A 38 -4.63 -10.47 -4.99
N THR A 39 -5.66 -10.90 -5.69
CA THR A 39 -7.06 -10.65 -5.32
C THR A 39 -7.73 -11.89 -4.72
N GLY A 40 -7.01 -12.99 -4.55
CA GLY A 40 -7.57 -14.24 -4.05
C GLY A 40 -8.79 -14.67 -4.87
N THR A 41 -9.87 -14.97 -4.18
CA THR A 41 -11.15 -15.43 -4.77
C THR A 41 -11.99 -14.29 -5.36
N ILE A 42 -11.66 -13.02 -5.10
CA ILE A 42 -12.49 -11.88 -5.52
C ILE A 42 -12.37 -11.57 -7.02
N GLY A 43 -11.36 -12.13 -7.68
CA GLY A 43 -11.12 -11.98 -9.11
C GLY A 43 -10.30 -10.76 -9.51
N SER A 44 -9.72 -10.80 -10.72
CA SER A 44 -8.75 -9.83 -11.24
C SER A 44 -9.30 -8.39 -11.40
N ALA A 45 -10.61 -8.24 -11.55
CA ALA A 45 -11.26 -6.93 -11.62
C ALA A 45 -11.13 -6.13 -10.30
N SER A 46 -10.78 -6.80 -9.20
CA SER A 46 -10.52 -6.19 -7.89
C SER A 46 -9.03 -5.94 -7.62
N SER A 47 -8.16 -6.19 -8.61
CA SER A 47 -6.71 -5.97 -8.45
C SER A 47 -6.42 -4.52 -8.10
N PRO A 48 -5.50 -4.27 -7.15
CA PRO A 48 -5.04 -2.93 -6.88
C PRO A 48 -4.46 -2.28 -8.13
N PHE A 49 -4.76 -1.02 -8.34
CA PHE A 49 -4.05 -0.23 -9.33
C PHE A 49 -2.60 -0.02 -8.87
N ALA A 50 -1.64 -0.44 -9.68
CA ALA A 50 -0.23 -0.31 -9.37
C ALA A 50 0.44 0.64 -10.38
N PRO A 51 0.61 1.92 -10.04
CA PRO A 51 1.29 2.87 -10.91
C PRO A 51 2.76 2.44 -11.11
N GLY A 52 3.23 2.52 -12.34
CA GLY A 52 4.60 2.24 -12.72
C GLY A 52 5.20 3.35 -13.57
N GLY A 53 6.51 3.25 -13.83
CA GLY A 53 7.19 4.14 -14.77
C GLY A 53 7.85 5.37 -14.16
N GLY A 54 7.54 5.72 -12.91
CA GLY A 54 8.11 6.89 -12.22
C GLY A 54 7.99 8.20 -13.01
N ASP A 55 8.40 9.31 -12.41
CA ASP A 55 8.36 10.65 -13.04
C ASP A 55 7.02 10.97 -13.74
N ASN A 56 7.08 11.61 -14.90
CA ASN A 56 5.91 12.03 -15.66
C ASN A 56 5.39 10.95 -16.62
N GLN A 57 5.89 9.71 -16.61
CA GLN A 57 5.44 8.69 -17.57
C GLN A 57 3.99 8.31 -17.30
N MET A 58 3.62 8.10 -16.04
CA MET A 58 2.24 7.80 -15.69
C MET A 58 1.30 8.95 -16.02
N GLN A 59 1.70 10.22 -15.76
CA GLN A 59 0.91 11.38 -16.16
C GLN A 59 0.73 11.45 -17.67
N LYS A 60 1.78 11.14 -18.46
CA LYS A 60 1.68 11.05 -19.92
C LYS A 60 0.73 9.94 -20.36
N ASP A 61 0.81 8.77 -19.74
CA ASP A 61 -0.05 7.62 -20.06
C ASP A 61 -1.52 7.89 -19.67
N MET A 62 -1.75 8.69 -18.62
CA MET A 62 -3.08 9.10 -18.18
C MET A 62 -3.59 10.37 -18.88
N THR A 63 -2.78 11.02 -19.71
CA THR A 63 -3.19 12.22 -20.44
C THR A 63 -3.87 11.84 -21.74
N MET A 64 -5.08 12.38 -21.97
CA MET A 64 -5.79 12.17 -23.22
C MET A 64 -5.05 12.81 -24.40
N TRP A 65 -4.61 11.98 -25.36
CA TRP A 65 -4.02 12.41 -26.62
C TRP A 65 -5.08 12.64 -27.73
N MET A 66 -6.36 12.41 -27.44
CA MET A 66 -7.49 12.65 -28.36
C MET A 66 -8.58 13.46 -27.67
N SER A 67 -9.48 14.07 -28.44
CA SER A 67 -10.63 14.78 -27.88
C SER A 67 -11.60 13.80 -27.17
N ARG A 68 -12.29 14.30 -26.14
CA ARG A 68 -13.31 13.54 -25.39
C ARG A 68 -14.35 12.91 -26.33
N LYS A 69 -14.89 13.71 -27.27
CA LYS A 69 -15.86 13.21 -28.24
C LYS A 69 -15.36 11.98 -29.00
N ARG A 70 -14.11 12.03 -29.45
CA ARG A 70 -13.49 10.90 -30.19
C ARG A 70 -13.27 9.67 -29.31
N LEU A 71 -13.01 9.87 -28.03
CA LEU A 71 -12.92 8.77 -27.07
C LEU A 71 -14.30 8.15 -26.83
N ASP A 72 -15.34 8.99 -26.62
CA ASP A 72 -16.72 8.53 -26.42
C ASP A 72 -17.22 7.74 -27.63
N ASP A 73 -16.96 8.24 -28.86
CA ASP A 73 -17.30 7.53 -30.10
C ASP A 73 -16.63 6.16 -30.20
N ARG A 74 -15.35 6.05 -29.80
CA ARG A 74 -14.61 4.79 -29.78
C ARG A 74 -15.14 3.82 -28.73
N ILE A 75 -15.45 4.30 -27.53
CA ILE A 75 -16.05 3.49 -26.45
C ILE A 75 -17.42 2.97 -26.90
N TYR A 76 -18.23 3.83 -27.51
CA TYR A 76 -19.54 3.42 -28.06
C TYR A 76 -19.38 2.32 -29.11
N LEU A 77 -18.47 2.51 -30.07
CA LEU A 77 -18.20 1.52 -31.11
C LEU A 77 -17.71 0.19 -30.50
N LEU A 78 -16.78 0.25 -29.56
CA LEU A 78 -16.26 -0.93 -28.87
C LEU A 78 -17.38 -1.70 -28.15
N LYS A 79 -18.24 -0.98 -27.40
CA LYS A 79 -19.41 -1.60 -26.75
C LYS A 79 -20.36 -2.27 -27.74
N LYS A 80 -20.52 -1.70 -28.93
CA LYS A 80 -21.34 -2.30 -30.00
C LYS A 80 -20.71 -3.58 -30.55
N ILE A 81 -19.40 -3.56 -30.80
CA ILE A 81 -18.65 -4.73 -31.28
C ILE A 81 -18.64 -5.83 -30.23
N ASP A 82 -18.39 -5.50 -28.97
CA ASP A 82 -18.39 -6.47 -27.86
C ASP A 82 -19.79 -7.04 -27.60
N GLY A 83 -20.83 -6.22 -27.77
CA GLY A 83 -22.22 -6.67 -27.72
C GLY A 83 -22.53 -7.69 -28.82
N LEU A 84 -21.99 -7.50 -30.03
CA LEU A 84 -22.11 -8.47 -31.11
C LEU A 84 -21.31 -9.76 -30.84
N LYS A 85 -20.11 -9.66 -30.29
CA LYS A 85 -19.30 -10.83 -29.87
C LYS A 85 -19.98 -11.64 -28.77
N ARG A 86 -20.54 -10.99 -27.75
CA ARG A 86 -21.22 -11.67 -26.63
C ARG A 86 -22.46 -12.45 -27.09
N SER A 87 -23.11 -12.02 -28.18
CA SER A 87 -24.20 -12.79 -28.77
C SER A 87 -23.75 -14.10 -29.45
N PHE A 88 -22.43 -14.29 -29.63
CA PHE A 88 -21.82 -15.48 -30.22
C PHE A 88 -21.01 -16.32 -29.23
N ASP A 89 -20.53 -15.72 -28.12
CA ASP A 89 -19.71 -16.40 -27.09
C ASP A 89 -20.45 -16.37 -25.73
N GLU A 90 -21.20 -17.39 -25.42
CA GLU A 90 -21.72 -17.63 -24.07
C GLU A 90 -20.57 -17.99 -23.14
N GLY A 91 -19.92 -17.01 -22.53
CA GLY A 91 -18.90 -17.25 -21.51
C GLY A 91 -17.72 -16.28 -21.43
N ALA A 92 -17.63 -15.28 -22.27
CA ALA A 92 -16.54 -14.27 -22.17
C ALA A 92 -16.73 -13.39 -20.93
N SER A 93 -15.78 -13.49 -20.01
CA SER A 93 -15.74 -12.79 -18.73
C SER A 93 -15.84 -11.27 -18.92
N ASP A 94 -16.76 -10.63 -18.20
CA ASP A 94 -17.00 -9.18 -18.15
C ASP A 94 -15.84 -8.39 -17.48
N SER A 95 -14.77 -9.08 -17.09
CA SER A 95 -13.60 -8.51 -16.39
C SER A 95 -12.83 -7.51 -17.26
N LEU A 96 -12.65 -7.78 -18.54
CA LEU A 96 -11.92 -6.88 -19.46
C LEU A 96 -12.71 -5.57 -19.67
N GLY A 97 -14.01 -5.63 -19.81
CA GLY A 97 -14.87 -4.46 -19.93
C GLY A 97 -14.83 -3.58 -18.70
N ARG A 98 -14.78 -4.17 -17.51
CA ARG A 98 -14.63 -3.42 -16.24
C ARG A 98 -13.28 -2.72 -16.13
N LEU A 99 -12.18 -3.38 -16.46
CA LEU A 99 -10.84 -2.77 -16.47
C LEU A 99 -10.73 -1.61 -17.46
N GLN A 100 -11.33 -1.75 -18.64
CA GLN A 100 -11.39 -0.69 -19.63
C GLN A 100 -12.21 0.51 -19.12
N GLN A 101 -13.35 0.26 -18.49
CA GLN A 101 -14.16 1.33 -17.91
C GLN A 101 -13.43 2.03 -16.77
N GLN A 102 -12.75 1.29 -15.88
CA GLN A 102 -11.91 1.89 -14.83
C GLN A 102 -10.82 2.81 -15.40
N ALA A 103 -10.12 2.38 -16.47
CA ALA A 103 -9.12 3.21 -17.12
C ALA A 103 -9.72 4.49 -17.72
N VAL A 104 -10.90 4.41 -18.32
CA VAL A 104 -11.61 5.58 -18.85
C VAL A 104 -12.00 6.53 -17.72
N ASP A 105 -12.56 6.01 -16.63
CA ASP A 105 -12.98 6.81 -15.46
C ASP A 105 -11.79 7.56 -14.86
N MET A 106 -10.62 6.88 -14.76
CA MET A 106 -9.38 7.51 -14.30
C MET A 106 -8.95 8.69 -15.19
N ILE A 107 -8.92 8.48 -16.51
CA ILE A 107 -8.51 9.52 -17.47
C ILE A 107 -9.51 10.68 -17.45
N MET A 108 -10.79 10.39 -17.33
CA MET A 108 -11.86 11.39 -17.36
C MET A 108 -12.06 12.12 -16.05
N GLY A 109 -11.75 11.48 -14.93
CA GLY A 109 -11.89 12.02 -13.58
C GLY A 109 -10.85 13.07 -13.19
N GLY A 110 -9.81 13.28 -14.02
CA GLY A 110 -8.78 14.30 -13.76
C GLY A 110 -7.87 13.96 -12.56
N ILE A 111 -7.78 12.68 -12.18
CA ILE A 111 -7.00 12.26 -11.02
C ILE A 111 -5.48 12.30 -11.26
N THR A 112 -5.04 12.54 -12.48
CA THR A 112 -3.63 12.61 -12.87
C THR A 112 -2.82 13.54 -11.98
N GLU A 113 -3.41 14.66 -11.56
CA GLU A 113 -2.77 15.62 -10.64
C GLU A 113 -2.50 15.03 -9.24
N ALA A 114 -3.28 14.04 -8.79
CA ALA A 114 -3.05 13.39 -7.50
C ALA A 114 -1.71 12.64 -7.48
N PHE A 115 -1.33 12.09 -8.63
CA PHE A 115 -0.07 11.35 -8.82
C PHE A 115 1.11 12.26 -9.13
N ASP A 116 0.89 13.52 -9.47
CA ASP A 116 1.94 14.48 -9.80
C ASP A 116 2.48 15.16 -8.53
N LEU A 117 3.59 14.64 -8.03
CA LEU A 117 4.26 15.21 -6.85
C LEU A 117 4.81 16.61 -7.10
N SER A 118 5.05 17.03 -8.36
CA SER A 118 5.50 18.39 -8.68
C SER A 118 4.46 19.47 -8.37
N LYS A 119 3.20 19.06 -8.17
CA LYS A 119 2.09 19.93 -7.76
C LYS A 119 1.99 20.12 -6.25
N GLU A 120 2.82 19.44 -5.47
CA GLU A 120 2.84 19.59 -4.02
C GLU A 120 3.68 20.82 -3.61
N ASP A 121 3.39 21.40 -2.44
CA ASP A 121 4.18 22.48 -1.87
C ASP A 121 5.65 22.05 -1.66
N PRO A 122 6.64 22.85 -2.10
CA PRO A 122 8.04 22.49 -1.97
C PRO A 122 8.50 22.22 -0.54
N ARG A 123 7.89 22.86 0.47
CA ARG A 123 8.21 22.61 1.89
C ARG A 123 7.71 21.26 2.33
N THR A 124 6.54 20.86 1.84
CA THR A 124 5.99 19.52 2.07
C THR A 124 6.86 18.47 1.41
N LEU A 125 7.25 18.66 0.14
CA LEU A 125 8.19 17.77 -0.55
C LEU A 125 9.51 17.59 0.23
N ALA A 126 10.10 18.69 0.71
CA ALA A 126 11.34 18.66 1.48
C ALA A 126 11.18 17.94 2.83
N ARG A 127 10.01 18.08 3.48
CA ARG A 127 9.71 17.39 4.74
C ARG A 127 9.69 15.87 4.59
N TYR A 128 9.20 15.36 3.46
CA TYR A 128 9.15 13.93 3.18
C TYR A 128 10.44 13.37 2.57
N ASP A 129 11.43 14.22 2.23
CA ASP A 129 12.62 13.76 1.50
C ASP A 129 13.52 12.88 2.37
N THR A 130 13.55 11.60 2.07
CA THR A 130 14.39 10.59 2.72
C THR A 130 15.74 10.39 2.01
N ALA A 131 15.91 10.91 0.80
CA ALA A 131 17.10 10.67 -0.01
C ALA A 131 18.42 11.17 0.65
N PRO A 132 18.44 12.28 1.38
CA PRO A 132 19.66 12.74 2.04
C PRO A 132 20.10 11.88 3.25
N LEU A 133 19.20 11.07 3.80
CA LEU A 133 19.46 10.29 5.03
C LEU A 133 20.39 9.10 4.78
N VAL A 134 20.34 8.54 3.58
CA VAL A 134 21.18 7.38 3.19
C VAL A 134 21.76 7.65 1.81
N HIS A 135 23.03 8.03 1.78
CA HIS A 135 23.70 8.24 0.51
C HIS A 135 23.92 6.91 -0.22
N PRO A 136 23.54 6.75 -1.52
CA PRO A 136 23.63 5.50 -2.26
C PRO A 136 25.03 4.85 -2.23
N ASN A 137 26.09 5.65 -2.18
CA ASN A 137 27.48 5.15 -2.14
C ASN A 137 27.92 4.68 -0.73
N SER A 138 27.18 4.97 0.34
CA SER A 138 27.46 4.45 1.67
C SER A 138 26.94 3.02 1.86
N ILE A 139 26.04 2.56 0.98
CA ILE A 139 25.48 1.22 1.05
C ILE A 139 26.50 0.22 0.49
N SER A 140 26.86 -0.76 1.32
CA SER A 140 27.82 -1.80 0.92
C SER A 140 27.30 -2.64 -0.25
N LYS A 141 28.11 -2.72 -1.30
CA LYS A 141 27.84 -3.55 -2.49
C LYS A 141 28.11 -5.05 -2.27
N ALA A 142 28.56 -5.41 -1.07
CA ALA A 142 28.72 -6.81 -0.69
C ALA A 142 27.39 -7.56 -0.63
N TRP A 143 26.30 -6.83 -0.36
CA TRP A 143 24.96 -7.40 -0.28
C TRP A 143 24.31 -7.48 -1.65
N ASN A 144 23.77 -8.63 -2.01
CA ASN A 144 22.99 -8.78 -3.26
C ASN A 144 21.81 -7.80 -3.31
N ASN A 145 21.19 -7.49 -2.14
CA ASN A 145 20.05 -6.59 -2.01
C ASN A 145 20.44 -5.10 -1.82
N HIS A 146 21.71 -4.71 -2.04
CA HIS A 146 22.16 -3.32 -1.88
C HIS A 146 21.32 -2.30 -2.66
N ARG A 147 20.79 -2.70 -3.83
CA ARG A 147 19.90 -1.84 -4.64
C ARG A 147 18.54 -1.63 -3.97
N ASN A 148 18.02 -2.64 -3.27
CA ASN A 148 16.76 -2.51 -2.53
C ASN A 148 16.89 -1.52 -1.36
N TYR A 149 18.02 -1.53 -0.64
CA TYR A 149 18.33 -0.53 0.38
C TYR A 149 18.40 0.89 -0.20
N ARG A 150 19.09 1.04 -1.36
CA ARG A 150 19.13 2.31 -2.08
C ARG A 150 17.71 2.78 -2.42
N ASP A 151 16.91 1.94 -3.02
CA ASP A 151 15.56 2.29 -3.47
C ASP A 151 14.68 2.68 -2.26
N HIS A 152 14.79 1.97 -1.14
CA HIS A 152 14.10 2.33 0.09
C HIS A 152 14.47 3.75 0.55
N GLY A 153 15.74 4.05 0.70
CA GLY A 153 16.21 5.37 1.12
C GLY A 153 15.79 6.49 0.17
N GLN A 154 15.84 6.25 -1.13
CA GLN A 154 15.55 7.27 -2.15
C GLN A 154 14.05 7.49 -2.41
N THR A 155 13.19 6.53 -2.06
CA THR A 155 11.79 6.56 -2.52
C THR A 155 10.75 6.54 -1.41
N LEU A 156 11.06 6.07 -0.19
CA LEU A 156 10.04 5.85 0.85
C LEU A 156 9.27 7.12 1.19
N GLY A 157 9.96 8.25 1.38
CA GLY A 157 9.31 9.52 1.67
C GLY A 157 8.35 9.95 0.56
N LYS A 158 8.79 9.85 -0.70
CA LYS A 158 7.94 10.17 -1.87
C LYS A 158 6.74 9.24 -1.97
N LEU A 159 6.90 7.95 -1.66
CA LEU A 159 5.80 6.99 -1.65
C LEU A 159 4.78 7.31 -0.56
N MET A 160 5.23 7.68 0.64
CA MET A 160 4.36 8.08 1.74
C MET A 160 3.61 9.38 1.42
N LEU A 161 4.29 10.36 0.83
CA LEU A 161 3.65 11.59 0.35
C LEU A 161 2.60 11.29 -0.72
N LEU A 162 2.92 10.43 -1.68
CA LEU A 162 1.98 10.01 -2.71
C LEU A 162 0.77 9.29 -2.09
N ALA A 163 0.98 8.39 -1.13
CA ALA A 163 -0.10 7.71 -0.41
C ALA A 163 -1.04 8.71 0.28
N ARG A 164 -0.51 9.73 0.99
CA ARG A 164 -1.32 10.78 1.61
C ARG A 164 -2.17 11.51 0.57
N ARG A 165 -1.57 11.94 -0.56
CA ARG A 165 -2.28 12.64 -1.64
C ARG A 165 -3.41 11.82 -2.23
N LEU A 166 -3.19 10.53 -2.41
CA LEU A 166 -4.19 9.61 -2.96
C LEU A 166 -5.35 9.39 -1.98
N CYS A 167 -5.06 9.20 -0.69
CA CYS A 167 -6.10 9.12 0.34
C CYS A 167 -6.91 10.41 0.44
N GLU A 168 -6.25 11.58 0.42
CA GLU A 168 -6.91 12.90 0.42
C GLU A 168 -7.85 13.09 -0.78
N ARG A 169 -7.57 12.43 -1.90
CA ARG A 169 -8.40 12.45 -3.12
C ARG A 169 -9.39 11.29 -3.22
N GLY A 170 -9.56 10.51 -2.16
CA GLY A 170 -10.60 9.50 -2.03
C GLY A 170 -10.18 8.07 -2.34
N ALA A 171 -8.88 7.74 -2.45
CA ALA A 171 -8.45 6.36 -2.44
C ALA A 171 -8.86 5.69 -1.12
N GLY A 172 -9.52 4.54 -1.19
CA GLY A 172 -10.02 3.86 0.00
C GLY A 172 -8.96 3.01 0.71
N PHE A 173 -7.97 2.51 -0.02
CA PHE A 173 -6.88 1.68 0.51
C PHE A 173 -5.61 1.87 -0.30
N VAL A 174 -4.53 2.27 0.33
CA VAL A 174 -3.22 2.45 -0.32
C VAL A 174 -2.18 1.63 0.41
N THR A 175 -1.54 0.70 -0.30
CA THR A 175 -0.43 -0.08 0.23
C THR A 175 0.89 0.52 -0.24
N VAL A 176 1.79 0.82 0.67
CA VAL A 176 3.18 1.19 0.38
C VAL A 176 4.07 0.00 0.69
N THR A 177 4.75 -0.53 -0.32
CA THR A 177 5.56 -1.74 -0.19
C THR A 177 6.98 -1.46 -0.68
N THR A 178 7.96 -1.86 0.13
CA THR A 178 9.39 -1.85 -0.22
C THR A 178 9.88 -3.27 -0.48
N ASN A 179 10.96 -3.41 -1.28
CA ASN A 179 11.50 -4.72 -1.63
C ASN A 179 12.47 -5.20 -0.53
N PHE A 180 12.21 -6.30 0.15
CA PHE A 180 13.12 -7.09 1.01
C PHE A 180 14.19 -6.30 1.79
N VAL A 181 13.85 -5.16 2.36
CA VAL A 181 14.82 -4.29 3.07
C VAL A 181 14.93 -4.62 4.56
N TRP A 182 13.97 -5.36 5.14
CA TRP A 182 13.89 -5.68 6.56
C TRP A 182 14.44 -7.06 6.95
N ASP A 183 15.02 -7.78 5.97
CA ASP A 183 15.58 -9.14 6.16
C ASP A 183 17.05 -9.07 6.58
N PHE A 184 17.33 -8.81 7.87
CA PHE A 184 18.67 -8.61 8.39
C PHE A 184 19.32 -9.94 8.83
N HIS A 185 19.51 -10.85 7.90
CA HIS A 185 20.11 -12.15 8.17
C HIS A 185 21.64 -12.14 8.28
N HIS A 186 22.30 -11.09 7.80
CA HIS A 186 23.74 -11.00 7.66
C HIS A 186 24.30 -12.20 6.86
N ASP A 187 23.70 -12.43 5.73
CA ASP A 187 24.08 -13.42 4.74
C ASP A 187 24.63 -12.75 3.47
N LYS A 188 24.80 -13.49 2.37
CA LYS A 188 25.22 -12.89 1.09
C LYS A 188 24.20 -11.92 0.48
N ASN A 189 22.94 -11.96 0.89
CA ASN A 189 21.88 -11.14 0.33
C ASN A 189 21.67 -9.87 1.15
N ASN A 190 21.74 -9.98 2.47
CA ASN A 190 21.27 -8.94 3.39
C ASN A 190 22.32 -8.59 4.44
N ALA A 191 22.35 -7.30 4.80
CA ALA A 191 23.13 -6.79 5.91
C ALA A 191 22.71 -7.41 7.26
N GLY A 192 23.55 -7.29 8.27
CA GLY A 192 23.19 -7.56 9.65
C GLY A 192 22.30 -6.49 10.24
N VAL A 193 21.82 -6.70 11.49
CA VAL A 193 20.85 -5.79 12.12
C VAL A 193 21.41 -4.37 12.26
N ALA A 194 22.65 -4.21 12.74
CA ALA A 194 23.23 -2.88 12.97
C ALA A 194 23.35 -2.08 11.67
N GLU A 195 24.06 -2.63 10.68
CA GLU A 195 24.26 -1.99 9.38
C GLU A 195 22.94 -1.79 8.60
N GLY A 196 22.08 -2.81 8.60
CA GLY A 196 20.80 -2.76 7.89
C GLY A 196 19.87 -1.68 8.45
N MET A 197 19.84 -1.48 9.77
CA MET A 197 19.05 -0.42 10.39
C MET A 197 19.54 0.99 10.03
N GLU A 198 20.84 1.18 9.76
CA GLU A 198 21.33 2.46 9.23
C GLU A 198 20.74 2.77 7.84
N TYR A 199 20.52 1.74 7.03
CA TYR A 199 19.97 1.91 5.68
C TYR A 199 18.44 2.10 5.63
N VAL A 200 17.70 1.49 6.57
CA VAL A 200 16.24 1.49 6.48
C VAL A 200 15.53 2.17 7.66
N GLY A 201 16.14 2.21 8.84
CA GLY A 201 15.50 2.75 10.05
C GLY A 201 15.27 4.26 9.95
N ALA A 202 16.31 5.03 9.63
CA ALA A 202 16.19 6.47 9.52
C ALA A 202 15.24 6.94 8.41
N PRO A 203 15.28 6.39 7.18
CA PRO A 203 14.26 6.68 6.16
C PRO A 203 12.84 6.33 6.58
N PHE A 204 12.65 5.20 7.29
CA PHE A 204 11.33 4.80 7.77
C PHE A 204 10.81 5.78 8.84
N ASP A 205 11.59 6.06 9.86
CA ASP A 205 11.23 6.99 10.94
C ASP A 205 10.86 8.37 10.38
N HIS A 206 11.71 8.91 9.51
CA HIS A 206 11.51 10.21 8.87
C HIS A 206 10.22 10.24 8.01
N ALA A 207 10.02 9.25 7.16
CA ALA A 207 8.86 9.21 6.26
C ALA A 207 7.54 9.05 7.04
N VAL A 208 7.54 8.23 8.10
CA VAL A 208 6.37 8.02 8.95
C VAL A 208 6.07 9.27 9.78
N SER A 209 7.07 9.89 10.40
CA SER A 209 6.86 11.13 11.17
C SER A 209 6.35 12.26 10.28
N ALA A 210 6.94 12.45 9.09
CA ALA A 210 6.46 13.44 8.13
C ALA A 210 5.01 13.20 7.71
N PHE A 211 4.63 11.93 7.51
CA PHE A 211 3.25 11.55 7.17
C PHE A 211 2.27 11.88 8.29
N LEU A 212 2.60 11.51 9.53
CA LEU A 212 1.74 11.76 10.69
C LEU A 212 1.54 13.26 10.94
N GLU A 213 2.62 14.04 10.87
CA GLU A 213 2.55 15.50 11.00
C GLU A 213 1.71 16.15 9.89
N ASP A 214 1.90 15.74 8.64
CA ASP A 214 1.18 16.30 7.50
C ASP A 214 -0.32 15.96 7.57
N VAL A 215 -0.67 14.71 7.88
CA VAL A 215 -2.06 14.27 8.08
C VAL A 215 -2.71 15.06 9.23
N HIS A 216 -2.00 15.26 10.33
CA HIS A 216 -2.50 16.04 11.47
C HIS A 216 -2.70 17.51 11.10
N GLN A 217 -1.72 18.16 10.50
CA GLN A 217 -1.79 19.58 10.09
C GLN A 217 -2.91 19.85 9.08
N ARG A 218 -3.28 18.86 8.27
CA ARG A 218 -4.39 18.93 7.30
C ARG A 218 -5.75 18.59 7.90
N GLY A 219 -5.82 18.21 9.19
CA GLY A 219 -7.07 17.78 9.82
C GLY A 219 -7.61 16.44 9.30
N LEU A 220 -6.72 15.58 8.77
CA LEU A 220 -7.09 14.29 8.16
C LEU A 220 -6.93 13.09 9.12
N SER A 221 -6.55 13.32 10.38
CA SER A 221 -6.26 12.24 11.35
C SER A 221 -7.45 11.33 11.63
N GLU A 222 -8.67 11.85 11.57
CA GLU A 222 -9.89 11.06 11.73
C GLU A 222 -10.26 10.24 10.48
N ASN A 223 -9.75 10.66 9.31
CA ASN A 223 -10.15 10.12 8.02
C ASN A 223 -9.11 9.15 7.42
N ILE A 224 -7.86 9.19 7.90
CA ILE A 224 -6.77 8.36 7.40
C ILE A 224 -6.22 7.50 8.54
N LEU A 225 -6.30 6.19 8.39
CA LEU A 225 -5.64 5.22 9.25
C LEU A 225 -4.32 4.78 8.64
N LEU A 226 -3.21 5.06 9.32
CA LEU A 226 -1.91 4.48 8.99
C LEU A 226 -1.73 3.16 9.74
N VAL A 227 -1.35 2.12 9.01
CA VAL A 227 -0.98 0.81 9.55
C VAL A 227 0.44 0.48 9.10
N CYS A 228 1.37 0.33 10.03
CA CYS A 228 2.72 -0.16 9.75
C CYS A 228 2.87 -1.56 10.37
N CYS A 229 3.06 -2.55 9.55
CA CYS A 229 3.23 -3.93 9.97
C CYS A 229 4.24 -4.66 9.08
N GLY A 230 4.86 -5.71 9.62
CA GLY A 230 5.60 -6.70 8.85
C GLY A 230 4.85 -8.03 8.84
N GLU A 231 5.26 -8.94 7.96
CA GLU A 231 4.67 -10.28 7.85
C GLU A 231 5.02 -11.17 9.06
N MET A 232 6.13 -10.87 9.75
CA MET A 232 6.60 -11.59 10.94
C MET A 232 7.61 -10.74 11.71
N GLY A 233 7.92 -11.16 12.95
CA GLY A 233 9.01 -10.61 13.73
C GLY A 233 10.35 -11.28 13.44
N ARG A 234 11.32 -10.97 14.29
CA ARG A 234 12.70 -11.50 14.22
C ARG A 234 13.06 -12.17 15.53
N THR A 235 13.96 -13.16 15.47
CA THR A 235 14.40 -13.88 16.68
C THR A 235 14.88 -12.89 17.75
N PRO A 236 14.47 -13.06 19.04
CA PRO A 236 14.88 -12.17 20.12
C PRO A 236 16.39 -12.10 20.28
N LYS A 237 17.08 -13.23 20.10
CA LYS A 237 18.52 -13.35 20.19
C LYS A 237 19.18 -13.12 18.82
N LEU A 238 20.25 -12.32 18.83
CA LEU A 238 21.12 -12.17 17.65
C LEU A 238 21.84 -13.49 17.36
N GLN A 239 22.01 -13.77 16.07
CA GLN A 239 22.89 -14.82 15.61
C GLN A 239 24.37 -14.40 15.84
N PRO A 240 25.33 -15.36 15.91
CA PRO A 240 26.74 -15.03 16.07
C PRO A 240 27.32 -14.10 14.99
N ASN A 241 26.72 -14.12 13.79
CA ASN A 241 27.08 -13.24 12.68
C ASN A 241 26.48 -11.82 12.78
N GLY A 242 25.64 -11.51 13.78
CA GLY A 242 24.98 -10.21 13.93
C GLY A 242 23.66 -10.08 13.16
N GLY A 243 23.16 -11.16 12.57
CA GLY A 243 21.84 -11.22 11.95
C GLY A 243 20.73 -11.68 12.89
N ARG A 244 19.50 -11.67 12.42
CA ARG A 244 18.32 -12.26 13.06
C ARG A 244 17.55 -13.12 12.08
N ASN A 245 17.04 -14.25 12.51
CA ASN A 245 16.16 -15.12 11.73
C ASN A 245 14.70 -14.73 11.88
N HIS A 246 13.84 -15.34 11.07
CA HIS A 246 12.39 -15.16 11.14
C HIS A 246 11.84 -15.69 12.47
N TRP A 247 10.85 -14.97 13.02
CA TRP A 247 10.18 -15.35 14.26
C TRP A 247 8.68 -15.04 14.15
N GLY A 248 7.89 -16.06 13.90
CA GLY A 248 6.45 -15.91 13.65
C GLY A 248 5.57 -15.69 14.89
N ARG A 249 6.16 -15.69 16.10
CA ARG A 249 5.38 -15.61 17.34
C ARG A 249 5.07 -14.19 17.79
N LEU A 250 5.90 -13.24 17.41
CA LEU A 250 5.73 -11.82 17.68
C LEU A 250 6.09 -11.01 16.43
N ALA A 251 5.31 -9.97 16.17
CA ALA A 251 5.60 -8.97 15.15
C ALA A 251 5.22 -7.58 15.67
N PRO A 252 6.02 -6.55 15.40
CA PRO A 252 5.64 -5.19 15.73
C PRO A 252 4.47 -4.74 14.85
N LEU A 253 3.58 -3.94 15.45
CA LEU A 253 2.44 -3.32 14.78
C LEU A 253 2.32 -1.88 15.27
N MET A 254 2.18 -0.94 14.35
CA MET A 254 1.87 0.45 14.67
C MET A 254 0.60 0.86 13.93
N LEU A 255 -0.30 1.52 14.65
CA LEU A 255 -1.53 2.12 14.14
C LEU A 255 -1.56 3.60 14.51
N ALA A 256 -2.01 4.46 13.59
CA ALA A 256 -2.18 5.88 13.86
C ALA A 256 -3.33 6.48 13.06
N GLY A 257 -4.18 7.28 13.70
CA GLY A 257 -5.32 7.95 13.08
C GLY A 257 -6.56 7.09 12.91
N GLY A 258 -7.40 7.41 11.93
CA GLY A 258 -8.63 6.69 11.61
C GLY A 258 -9.72 6.79 12.69
N GLY A 259 -9.70 7.81 13.55
CA GLY A 259 -10.63 7.96 14.65
C GLY A 259 -10.41 6.98 15.81
N LEU A 260 -9.30 6.23 15.80
CA LEU A 260 -8.98 5.28 16.86
C LEU A 260 -8.38 5.97 18.10
N LYS A 261 -8.56 5.36 19.27
CA LYS A 261 -7.97 5.85 20.53
C LYS A 261 -6.46 5.62 20.54
N MET A 262 -5.70 6.68 20.25
CA MET A 262 -4.24 6.63 20.14
C MET A 262 -3.52 6.79 21.49
N GLY A 263 -2.17 6.74 21.47
CA GLY A 263 -1.34 6.96 22.65
C GLY A 263 -1.26 5.75 23.60
N GLN A 264 -1.49 4.55 23.11
CA GLN A 264 -1.50 3.31 23.89
C GLN A 264 -0.42 2.34 23.43
N VAL A 265 0.09 1.56 24.35
CA VAL A 265 0.85 0.33 24.11
C VAL A 265 -0.04 -0.84 24.51
N ILE A 266 -0.29 -1.75 23.59
CA ILE A 266 -1.23 -2.86 23.75
C ILE A 266 -0.48 -4.18 23.61
N GLY A 267 -0.58 -5.03 24.61
CA GLY A 267 0.12 -6.30 24.70
C GLY A 267 1.54 -6.18 25.24
N GLU A 268 2.02 -7.26 25.79
CA GLU A 268 3.36 -7.40 26.36
C GLU A 268 3.98 -8.71 25.90
N SER A 269 5.31 -8.72 25.74
CA SER A 269 6.07 -9.95 25.52
C SER A 269 6.56 -10.53 26.82
N THR A 270 6.92 -11.81 26.79
CA THR A 270 7.76 -12.42 27.83
C THR A 270 9.09 -11.67 27.99
N GLY A 271 9.75 -11.80 29.15
CA GLY A 271 10.99 -11.08 29.45
C GLY A 271 12.14 -11.35 28.49
N ASP A 272 12.12 -12.47 27.79
CA ASP A 272 13.06 -12.81 26.70
C ASP A 272 12.61 -12.35 25.32
N ALA A 273 11.47 -11.62 25.22
CA ALA A 273 10.84 -11.18 24.00
C ALA A 273 10.51 -12.31 22.99
N GLY A 274 10.28 -13.52 23.51
CA GLY A 274 10.03 -14.72 22.68
C GLY A 274 8.58 -14.96 22.33
N GLU A 275 7.68 -14.69 23.26
CA GLU A 275 6.25 -15.03 23.19
C GLU A 275 5.39 -13.86 23.66
N PRO A 276 4.11 -13.80 23.26
CA PRO A 276 3.16 -12.88 23.90
C PRO A 276 2.89 -13.34 25.33
N ALA A 277 2.98 -12.42 26.30
CA ALA A 277 2.69 -12.67 27.72
C ALA A 277 1.28 -12.23 28.11
N SER A 278 0.82 -11.07 27.60
CA SER A 278 -0.52 -10.57 27.87
C SER A 278 -1.04 -9.74 26.70
N GLY A 279 -2.37 -9.58 26.59
CA GLY A 279 -3.01 -8.71 25.63
C GLY A 279 -2.63 -8.99 24.16
N ALA A 280 -2.45 -10.26 23.79
CA ALA A 280 -2.04 -10.66 22.45
C ALA A 280 -3.02 -10.10 21.39
N VAL A 281 -2.46 -9.43 20.38
CA VAL A 281 -3.18 -8.96 19.19
C VAL A 281 -2.86 -9.92 18.06
N THR A 282 -3.91 -10.49 17.46
CA THR A 282 -3.79 -11.42 16.32
C THR A 282 -3.96 -10.68 14.98
N ASN A 283 -3.60 -11.35 13.88
CA ASN A 283 -3.89 -10.84 12.53
C ASN A 283 -5.40 -10.62 12.32
N GLU A 284 -6.24 -11.45 12.91
CA GLU A 284 -7.71 -11.28 12.86
C GLU A 284 -8.15 -10.01 13.56
N ASN A 285 -7.54 -9.67 14.70
CA ASN A 285 -7.82 -8.41 15.39
C ASN A 285 -7.36 -7.19 14.56
N LEU A 286 -6.20 -7.28 13.90
CA LEU A 286 -5.74 -6.23 12.99
C LEU A 286 -6.72 -6.03 11.83
N ILE A 287 -7.10 -7.11 11.15
CA ILE A 287 -8.07 -7.06 10.04
C ILE A 287 -9.42 -6.53 10.55
N GLY A 288 -9.89 -7.03 11.68
CA GLY A 288 -11.12 -6.54 12.32
C GLY A 288 -11.07 -5.04 12.60
N THR A 289 -9.95 -4.53 13.12
CA THR A 289 -9.76 -3.10 13.37
C THR A 289 -9.84 -2.28 12.08
N ILE A 290 -9.11 -2.71 11.04
CA ILE A 290 -9.13 -2.04 9.72
C ILE A 290 -10.55 -2.03 9.16
N MET A 291 -11.25 -3.17 9.17
CA MET A 291 -12.60 -3.28 8.62
C MET A 291 -13.62 -2.44 9.39
N HIS A 292 -13.54 -2.40 10.72
CA HIS A 292 -14.40 -1.55 11.54
C HIS A 292 -14.11 -0.05 11.39
N THR A 293 -12.88 0.32 11.03
CA THR A 293 -12.54 1.71 10.71
C THR A 293 -13.07 2.13 9.34
N LEU A 294 -12.99 1.24 8.34
CA LEU A 294 -13.33 1.57 6.95
C LEU A 294 -14.80 1.35 6.59
N LEU A 295 -15.49 0.48 7.30
CA LEU A 295 -16.83 -0.01 6.93
C LEU A 295 -17.80 0.07 8.12
N ASP A 296 -19.05 0.36 7.82
CA ASP A 296 -20.15 0.06 8.73
C ASP A 296 -20.41 -1.46 8.71
N VAL A 297 -19.79 -2.17 9.65
CA VAL A 297 -19.91 -3.63 9.77
C VAL A 297 -21.35 -4.08 9.99
N GLY A 298 -22.17 -3.24 10.65
CA GLY A 298 -23.60 -3.49 10.81
C GLY A 298 -24.32 -3.57 9.46
N GLN A 299 -24.04 -2.63 8.57
CA GLN A 299 -24.59 -2.63 7.22
C GLN A 299 -24.05 -3.80 6.39
N VAL A 300 -22.75 -4.10 6.51
CA VAL A 300 -22.13 -5.23 5.78
C VAL A 300 -22.79 -6.56 6.12
N ARG A 301 -23.23 -6.76 7.39
CA ARG A 301 -23.95 -7.98 7.82
C ARG A 301 -25.27 -8.18 7.09
N LEU A 302 -25.89 -7.12 6.61
CA LEU A 302 -27.18 -7.17 5.90
C LEU A 302 -27.03 -7.33 4.37
N MET A 303 -25.77 -7.30 3.85
CA MET A 303 -25.52 -7.41 2.41
C MET A 303 -25.45 -8.86 1.98
N GLU A 304 -26.40 -9.30 1.15
CA GLU A 304 -26.49 -10.67 0.63
C GLU A 304 -25.57 -10.91 -0.60
N GLU A 305 -25.14 -9.84 -1.30
CA GLU A 305 -24.40 -9.90 -2.57
C GLU A 305 -22.88 -10.05 -2.40
N LEU A 306 -22.37 -10.05 -1.17
CA LEU A 306 -20.94 -10.17 -0.91
C LEU A 306 -20.48 -11.62 -1.03
N PRO A 307 -19.27 -11.87 -1.62
CA PRO A 307 -18.66 -13.18 -1.54
C PRO A 307 -18.59 -13.65 -0.09
N ARG A 308 -18.97 -14.90 0.15
CA ARG A 308 -19.09 -15.47 1.50
C ARG A 308 -17.81 -15.28 2.34
N ASP A 309 -16.64 -15.47 1.71
CA ASP A 309 -15.35 -15.33 2.40
C ASP A 309 -15.11 -13.89 2.87
N VAL A 310 -15.47 -12.91 2.05
CA VAL A 310 -15.37 -11.47 2.39
C VAL A 310 -16.37 -11.12 3.49
N HIS A 311 -17.62 -11.56 3.34
CA HIS A 311 -18.66 -11.35 4.34
C HIS A 311 -18.23 -11.90 5.71
N ASN A 312 -17.77 -13.15 5.76
CA ASN A 312 -17.29 -13.78 6.98
C ASN A 312 -16.11 -13.01 7.58
N LEU A 313 -15.09 -12.67 6.78
CA LEU A 313 -13.92 -11.92 7.24
C LEU A 313 -14.31 -10.61 7.93
N VAL A 314 -15.22 -9.85 7.33
CA VAL A 314 -15.65 -8.55 7.89
C VAL A 314 -16.52 -8.72 9.13
N THR A 315 -17.40 -9.73 9.17
CA THR A 315 -18.44 -9.83 10.19
C THR A 315 -18.07 -10.69 11.40
N THR A 316 -17.05 -11.58 11.27
CA THR A 316 -16.65 -12.48 12.36
C THR A 316 -15.36 -12.04 13.06
N THR A 317 -14.54 -11.17 12.44
CA THR A 317 -13.33 -10.65 13.10
C THR A 317 -13.69 -9.57 14.13
N SER A 318 -12.98 -9.58 15.24
CA SER A 318 -13.15 -8.59 16.30
C SER A 318 -12.03 -7.56 16.25
N PRO A 319 -12.31 -6.26 16.39
CA PRO A 319 -11.27 -5.25 16.44
C PRO A 319 -10.45 -5.32 17.73
N ILE A 320 -9.33 -4.63 17.76
CA ILE A 320 -8.54 -4.39 18.96
C ILE A 320 -9.38 -3.48 19.87
N ARG A 321 -10.00 -4.06 20.90
CA ARG A 321 -11.03 -3.40 21.74
C ARG A 321 -10.58 -2.10 22.41
N GLN A 322 -9.30 -1.99 22.72
CA GLN A 322 -8.73 -0.81 23.36
C GLN A 322 -8.70 0.40 22.41
N LEU A 323 -8.71 0.17 21.10
CA LEU A 323 -8.61 1.23 20.08
C LEU A 323 -9.95 1.77 19.60
N VAL A 324 -11.02 1.00 19.75
CA VAL A 324 -12.37 1.37 19.28
C VAL A 324 -13.29 1.84 20.37
#